data_2f3e9ca2d4fefeed02b9342a7441ccb8
#
_entry.id   2f3e9ca2d4fefeed02b9342a7441ccb8
#
_cell.length_a   1.000
_cell.length_b   1.000
_cell.length_c   1.000
_cell.angle_alpha   90.00
_cell.angle_beta   90.00
_cell.angle_gamma   90.00
#
_symmetry.space_group_name_H-M   'P 1'
#
loop_
_entity.id
_entity.type
_entity.pdbx_description
1 polymer ?
#
loop_
_entity_poly.entity_id
_entity_poly.type
_entity_poly.pdbx_seq_one_letter_code
_entity_poly.pdbx_strand_id
1 'polypeptide(L)'
;MDEKMKQGSKSVVESLINHHVDYVFGIPGAKIDGVFNELEDQGPELIVTRHEQNAAFMAQAIGRITGEPGVVIATSGPGASNLATGLVTATAEGDPVLAIAGQVKRSDLLKLTHQSMDNAALFQPITKYSAEIQDPETISEVIANAYRMAKSSKKGASFISIPQDVVDAPVQGNVIKPLSDPKLGSASADDIRYLAERIREAKLPVLLVGMRGSSEKETLGIRQLVGKTALPVVETFQAAGVISRELEAHFFGRVGLFRNQPGDMLLKRSDLVIAIGYDPIEYEARNWNAEKDARIIVIDEAPAEIDPFMQPERELIGDISATLDLLTGSLEPQQVSEDAKEYLASLQAELTERDIVQSKGEAGILHPLEVINTLQSKVTDDMTVTVDVGSHYIWMARHFRSYEPRHLLFSNGMQTLGVALPWAISAALVRPNTQIVSVSGDGGFLFSAQDLETAVRKKLNIVHLIWNDGHYNMVEFQEKMKYQRASGVDFGPVDFVKYAEAFGAKGIRATSVEELEKALEEGFATEGPVIIDIPIDYRDNEKLGETILPDQFY
;
A
#
# COMPACT_ATOMS: atom_id res chain seq x y z
N MET A 1 13.57 31.93 34.02
CA MET A 1 13.29 32.26 32.59
C MET A 1 11.80 32.17 32.44
N ASP A 2 11.15 33.30 32.16
CA ASP A 2 9.70 33.25 31.84
C ASP A 2 9.50 32.36 30.61
N GLU A 3 8.92 31.18 30.79
CA GLU A 3 8.47 30.36 29.66
C GLU A 3 7.44 31.19 28.92
N LYS A 4 7.79 31.61 27.69
CA LYS A 4 6.86 32.32 26.84
C LYS A 4 5.66 31.39 26.55
N MET A 5 4.46 31.82 26.96
CA MET A 5 3.24 31.17 26.56
C MET A 5 3.19 31.13 25.04
N LYS A 6 2.91 29.97 24.45
CA LYS A 6 2.68 29.75 23.02
C LYS A 6 1.22 29.36 22.79
N GLN A 7 0.74 29.45 21.56
CA GLN A 7 -0.60 28.97 21.22
C GLN A 7 -0.62 27.44 21.04
N GLY A 8 -1.78 26.82 21.19
CA GLY A 8 -1.98 25.40 20.96
C GLY A 8 -1.59 24.98 19.54
N SER A 9 -1.89 25.81 18.52
CA SER A 9 -1.45 25.63 17.13
C SER A 9 0.06 25.39 17.02
N LYS A 10 0.85 26.22 17.71
CA LYS A 10 2.30 26.09 17.76
C LYS A 10 2.76 24.80 18.46
N SER A 11 2.03 24.38 19.51
CA SER A 11 2.32 23.11 20.19
C SER A 11 2.08 21.89 19.28
N VAL A 12 1.06 21.95 18.40
CA VAL A 12 0.84 20.93 17.36
C VAL A 12 2.04 20.86 16.42
N VAL A 13 2.44 21.99 15.81
CA VAL A 13 3.53 22.02 14.82
C VAL A 13 4.87 21.62 15.44
N GLU A 14 5.20 22.11 16.63
CA GLU A 14 6.42 21.71 17.35
C GLU A 14 6.43 20.20 17.69
N SER A 15 5.25 19.61 17.97
CA SER A 15 5.14 18.17 18.17
C SER A 15 5.47 17.40 16.88
N LEU A 16 4.99 17.86 15.72
CA LEU A 16 5.31 17.26 14.42
C LEU A 16 6.80 17.38 14.09
N ILE A 17 7.41 18.56 14.34
CA ILE A 17 8.86 18.77 14.19
C ILE A 17 9.66 17.78 15.04
N ASN A 18 9.27 17.60 16.31
CA ASN A 18 9.94 16.67 17.20
C ASN A 18 9.84 15.21 16.73
N HIS A 19 8.78 14.84 16.02
CA HIS A 19 8.60 13.52 15.43
C HIS A 19 9.24 13.40 14.04
N HIS A 20 10.03 14.40 13.61
CA HIS A 20 10.74 14.42 12.32
C HIS A 20 9.81 14.24 11.11
N VAL A 21 8.62 14.83 11.19
CA VAL A 21 7.67 14.85 10.07
C VAL A 21 8.19 15.83 9.02
N ASP A 22 8.37 15.37 7.78
CA ASP A 22 8.84 16.19 6.67
C ASP A 22 7.69 16.85 5.91
N TYR A 23 6.55 16.16 5.77
CA TYR A 23 5.40 16.58 4.98
C TYR A 23 4.11 16.48 5.77
N VAL A 24 3.25 17.48 5.60
CA VAL A 24 1.85 17.47 6.06
C VAL A 24 0.94 17.67 4.85
N PHE A 25 -0.01 16.76 4.66
CA PHE A 25 -1.01 16.83 3.60
C PHE A 25 -2.32 17.39 4.15
N GLY A 26 -3.05 18.20 3.38
CA GLY A 26 -4.34 18.64 3.86
C GLY A 26 -4.95 19.81 3.10
N ILE A 27 -6.11 20.24 3.61
CA ILE A 27 -6.85 21.40 3.10
C ILE A 27 -7.16 22.32 4.27
N PRO A 28 -6.76 23.62 4.21
CA PRO A 28 -7.01 24.57 5.28
C PRO A 28 -8.49 24.84 5.48
N GLY A 29 -8.86 25.16 6.73
CA GLY A 29 -10.22 25.56 7.07
C GLY A 29 -10.30 26.16 8.46
N ALA A 30 -11.30 27.01 8.70
CA ALA A 30 -11.42 27.92 9.84
C ALA A 30 -11.37 27.28 11.24
N LYS A 31 -11.51 25.96 11.36
CA LYS A 31 -11.47 25.30 12.68
C LYS A 31 -10.08 24.82 13.09
N ILE A 32 -9.10 24.97 12.18
CA ILE A 32 -7.71 24.55 12.40
C ILE A 32 -6.72 25.47 11.65
N ASP A 33 -7.16 26.61 11.17
CA ASP A 33 -6.37 27.57 10.40
C ASP A 33 -5.12 28.04 11.16
N GLY A 34 -5.16 28.14 12.49
CA GLY A 34 -3.99 28.46 13.31
C GLY A 34 -2.83 27.48 13.11
N VAL A 35 -3.11 26.17 12.93
CA VAL A 35 -2.07 25.17 12.65
C VAL A 35 -1.50 25.35 11.25
N PHE A 36 -2.33 25.61 10.24
CA PHE A 36 -1.87 25.89 8.87
C PHE A 36 -1.00 27.17 8.81
N ASN A 37 -1.36 28.18 9.59
CA ASN A 37 -0.58 29.41 9.66
C ASN A 37 0.79 29.19 10.32
N GLU A 38 0.88 28.36 11.35
CA GLU A 38 2.17 28.02 11.98
C GLU A 38 3.05 27.15 11.06
N LEU A 39 2.45 26.27 10.24
CA LEU A 39 3.19 25.47 9.25
C LEU A 39 3.84 26.33 8.15
N GLU A 40 3.29 27.50 7.82
CA GLU A 40 3.89 28.41 6.85
C GLU A 40 5.19 29.02 7.38
N ASP A 41 5.26 29.28 8.69
CA ASP A 41 6.41 29.92 9.32
C ASP A 41 7.53 28.93 9.69
N GLN A 42 7.15 27.69 10.04
CA GLN A 42 8.08 26.65 10.52
C GLN A 42 7.48 25.26 10.42
N GLY A 43 8.32 24.24 10.33
CA GLY A 43 7.92 22.86 10.48
C GLY A 43 7.88 22.08 9.17
N PRO A 44 7.09 21.02 9.13
CA PRO A 44 6.91 20.19 7.94
C PRO A 44 6.44 21.00 6.73
N GLU A 45 6.85 20.61 5.54
CA GLU A 45 6.34 21.20 4.32
C GLU A 45 4.85 20.88 4.13
N LEU A 46 4.03 21.93 3.98
CA LEU A 46 2.60 21.78 3.73
C LEU A 46 2.33 21.48 2.26
N ILE A 47 1.73 20.34 2.00
CA ILE A 47 1.23 19.91 0.68
C ILE A 47 -0.29 20.07 0.66
N VAL A 48 -0.76 21.20 0.13
CA VAL A 48 -2.20 21.43 -0.04
C VAL A 48 -2.72 20.54 -1.17
N THR A 49 -3.72 19.73 -0.87
CA THR A 49 -4.35 18.79 -1.81
C THR A 49 -5.68 19.30 -2.35
N ARG A 50 -6.33 18.56 -3.23
CA ARG A 50 -7.63 18.93 -3.81
C ARG A 50 -8.81 18.18 -3.20
N HIS A 51 -8.54 17.16 -2.38
CA HIS A 51 -9.53 16.43 -1.59
C HIS A 51 -8.86 15.82 -0.36
N GLU A 52 -9.55 15.82 0.79
CA GLU A 52 -8.98 15.29 2.05
C GLU A 52 -8.77 13.77 1.99
N GLN A 53 -9.60 13.04 1.25
CA GLN A 53 -9.37 11.62 0.98
C GLN A 53 -8.01 11.39 0.33
N ASN A 54 -7.67 12.20 -0.68
CA ASN A 54 -6.39 12.09 -1.38
C ASN A 54 -5.22 12.51 -0.48
N ALA A 55 -5.44 13.49 0.41
CA ALA A 55 -4.46 13.85 1.44
C ALA A 55 -4.18 12.66 2.37
N ALA A 56 -5.24 11.91 2.77
CA ALA A 56 -5.08 10.71 3.59
C ALA A 56 -4.39 9.57 2.82
N PHE A 57 -4.65 9.40 1.51
CA PHE A 57 -3.91 8.45 0.66
C PHE A 57 -2.43 8.85 0.52
N MET A 58 -2.13 10.14 0.38
CA MET A 58 -0.75 10.62 0.36
C MET A 58 -0.04 10.34 1.68
N ALA A 59 -0.68 10.60 2.82
CA ALA A 59 -0.15 10.25 4.13
C ALA A 59 0.05 8.73 4.30
N GLN A 60 -0.90 7.93 3.81
CA GLN A 60 -0.79 6.47 3.78
C GLN A 60 0.47 6.01 3.02
N ALA A 61 0.72 6.57 1.83
CA ALA A 61 1.89 6.21 1.04
C ALA A 61 3.21 6.58 1.73
N ILE A 62 3.28 7.73 2.43
CA ILE A 62 4.44 8.04 3.29
C ILE A 62 4.63 6.92 4.30
N GLY A 63 3.56 6.54 5.00
CA GLY A 63 3.59 5.46 6.00
C GLY A 63 4.07 4.13 5.43
N ARG A 64 3.57 3.76 4.25
CA ARG A 64 3.95 2.52 3.57
C ARG A 64 5.40 2.51 3.12
N ILE A 65 5.87 3.62 2.51
CA ILE A 65 7.21 3.70 1.93
C ILE A 65 8.27 3.81 3.03
N THR A 66 8.05 4.66 4.02
CA THR A 66 9.05 5.00 5.05
C THR A 66 8.94 4.14 6.32
N GLY A 67 7.74 3.62 6.61
CA GLY A 67 7.43 2.95 7.87
C GLY A 67 7.14 3.93 9.02
N GLU A 68 7.29 5.24 8.82
CA GLU A 68 6.97 6.32 9.76
C GLU A 68 5.59 6.93 9.42
N PRO A 69 4.79 7.36 10.42
CA PRO A 69 3.45 7.88 10.17
C PRO A 69 3.45 9.08 9.23
N GLY A 70 2.77 8.96 8.09
CA GLY A 70 2.41 10.12 7.28
C GLY A 70 1.35 10.95 8.00
N VAL A 71 1.38 12.27 7.81
CA VAL A 71 0.53 13.20 8.55
C VAL A 71 -0.47 13.89 7.62
N VAL A 72 -1.76 13.86 8.00
CA VAL A 72 -2.82 14.58 7.32
C VAL A 72 -3.57 15.48 8.28
N ILE A 73 -3.83 16.74 7.84
CA ILE A 73 -4.57 17.72 8.63
C ILE A 73 -5.77 18.22 7.82
N ALA A 74 -6.96 18.21 8.44
CA ALA A 74 -8.20 18.68 7.83
C ALA A 74 -9.01 19.54 8.79
N THR A 75 -9.98 20.30 8.26
CA THR A 75 -10.94 21.03 9.09
C THR A 75 -12.03 20.13 9.65
N SER A 76 -12.98 20.68 10.37
CA SER A 76 -14.14 19.97 10.93
C SER A 76 -15.21 19.60 9.88
N GLY A 77 -16.19 18.82 10.28
CA GLY A 77 -17.34 18.45 9.46
C GLY A 77 -16.92 17.70 8.19
N PRO A 78 -17.20 18.24 6.98
CA PRO A 78 -16.90 17.55 5.74
C PRO A 78 -15.40 17.30 5.55
N GLY A 79 -14.52 18.21 6.01
CA GLY A 79 -13.08 18.01 5.96
C GLY A 79 -12.63 16.78 6.76
N ALA A 80 -13.14 16.64 7.98
CA ALA A 80 -12.87 15.46 8.79
C ALA A 80 -13.47 14.20 8.16
N SER A 81 -14.77 14.21 7.82
CA SER A 81 -15.45 13.01 7.30
C SER A 81 -14.86 12.49 5.98
N ASN A 82 -14.31 13.37 5.13
CA ASN A 82 -13.62 12.98 3.90
C ASN A 82 -12.34 12.16 4.13
N LEU A 83 -11.76 12.18 5.32
CA LEU A 83 -10.59 11.35 5.66
C LEU A 83 -10.92 9.86 5.81
N ALA A 84 -12.20 9.51 6.03
CA ALA A 84 -12.60 8.16 6.45
C ALA A 84 -12.10 7.05 5.51
N THR A 85 -12.28 7.20 4.20
CA THR A 85 -11.82 6.20 3.21
C THR A 85 -10.31 6.00 3.28
N GLY A 86 -9.53 7.08 3.37
CA GLY A 86 -8.07 6.97 3.46
C GLY A 86 -7.61 6.32 4.77
N LEU A 87 -8.24 6.63 5.90
CA LEU A 87 -7.85 6.09 7.21
C LEU A 87 -8.24 4.62 7.38
N VAL A 88 -9.42 4.20 6.88
CA VAL A 88 -9.78 2.77 6.91
C VAL A 88 -8.86 1.96 6.01
N THR A 89 -8.49 2.48 4.84
CA THR A 89 -7.52 1.85 3.93
C THR A 89 -6.16 1.71 4.60
N ALA A 90 -5.64 2.79 5.19
CA ALA A 90 -4.36 2.77 5.90
C ALA A 90 -4.34 1.76 7.06
N THR A 91 -5.43 1.68 7.84
CA THR A 91 -5.53 0.73 8.97
C THR A 91 -5.59 -0.71 8.48
N ALA A 92 -6.41 -0.99 7.47
CA ALA A 92 -6.55 -2.32 6.91
C ALA A 92 -5.24 -2.84 6.28
N GLU A 93 -4.49 -1.94 5.66
CA GLU A 93 -3.27 -2.26 4.91
C GLU A 93 -1.98 -2.08 5.73
N GLY A 94 -2.11 -1.81 7.04
CA GLY A 94 -0.96 -1.75 7.93
C GLY A 94 -0.04 -0.55 7.71
N ASP A 95 -0.56 0.56 7.17
CA ASP A 95 0.21 1.77 6.88
C ASP A 95 0.04 2.79 8.01
N PRO A 96 1.10 3.24 8.67
CA PRO A 96 0.99 4.19 9.76
C PRO A 96 0.61 5.59 9.26
N VAL A 97 -0.47 6.16 9.82
CA VAL A 97 -0.96 7.50 9.52
C VAL A 97 -1.34 8.21 10.82
N LEU A 98 -0.98 9.47 10.96
CA LEU A 98 -1.52 10.38 11.95
C LEU A 98 -2.45 11.38 11.27
N ALA A 99 -3.74 11.31 11.56
CA ALA A 99 -4.75 12.27 11.10
C ALA A 99 -5.14 13.23 12.22
N ILE A 100 -5.13 14.52 11.92
CA ILE A 100 -5.54 15.59 12.84
C ILE A 100 -6.67 16.37 12.18
N ALA A 101 -7.83 16.47 12.84
CA ALA A 101 -8.93 17.26 12.34
C ALA A 101 -9.35 18.35 13.32
N GLY A 102 -9.68 19.53 12.80
CA GLY A 102 -10.31 20.59 13.57
C GLY A 102 -11.70 20.20 14.06
N GLN A 103 -12.16 20.87 15.09
CA GLN A 103 -13.49 20.72 15.65
C GLN A 103 -14.07 22.09 16.02
N VAL A 104 -15.38 22.20 16.12
CA VAL A 104 -16.02 23.39 16.69
C VAL A 104 -15.56 23.61 18.12
N LYS A 105 -15.75 24.82 18.65
CA LYS A 105 -15.40 25.12 20.06
C LYS A 105 -16.10 24.16 21.01
N ARG A 106 -15.47 23.79 22.12
CA ARG A 106 -16.03 22.89 23.15
C ARG A 106 -17.41 23.33 23.63
N SER A 107 -17.65 24.64 23.70
CA SER A 107 -18.96 25.19 24.04
C SER A 107 -20.06 24.89 23.04
N ASP A 108 -19.73 24.46 21.83
CA ASP A 108 -20.65 24.19 20.71
C ASP A 108 -20.79 22.71 20.36
N LEU A 109 -20.01 21.83 20.99
CA LEU A 109 -19.98 20.38 20.67
C LEU A 109 -21.31 19.67 20.87
N LEU A 110 -22.11 20.07 21.85
CA LEU A 110 -23.40 19.45 22.16
C LEU A 110 -24.60 20.17 21.52
N LYS A 111 -24.32 21.06 20.56
CA LYS A 111 -25.32 21.86 19.87
C LYS A 111 -25.39 21.49 18.40
N LEU A 112 -26.55 21.70 17.77
CA LEU A 112 -26.68 21.64 16.31
C LEU A 112 -26.13 22.93 15.69
N THR A 113 -24.79 23.06 15.73
CA THR A 113 -24.06 24.19 15.17
C THR A 113 -23.37 23.80 13.86
N HIS A 114 -22.92 24.80 13.12
CA HIS A 114 -22.24 24.64 11.85
C HIS A 114 -21.02 23.73 11.97
N GLN A 115 -20.98 22.61 11.20
CA GLN A 115 -19.90 21.63 11.15
C GLN A 115 -19.62 20.89 12.48
N SER A 116 -20.55 20.88 13.42
CA SER A 116 -20.45 20.11 14.66
C SER A 116 -20.79 18.64 14.40
N MET A 117 -19.90 17.75 14.78
CA MET A 117 -20.12 16.29 14.75
C MET A 117 -19.17 15.61 15.75
N ASP A 118 -19.50 14.39 16.14
CA ASP A 118 -18.61 13.58 16.97
C ASP A 118 -17.53 12.95 16.10
N ASN A 119 -16.44 13.71 15.89
CA ASN A 119 -15.33 13.28 15.07
C ASN A 119 -14.67 12.02 15.66
N ALA A 120 -14.43 12.00 16.97
CA ALA A 120 -13.72 10.88 17.61
C ALA A 120 -14.52 9.57 17.49
N ALA A 121 -15.84 9.61 17.67
CA ALA A 121 -16.69 8.44 17.49
C ALA A 121 -16.72 7.96 16.04
N LEU A 122 -16.73 8.87 15.05
CA LEU A 122 -16.70 8.50 13.64
C LEU A 122 -15.46 7.64 13.30
N PHE A 123 -14.30 8.01 13.82
CA PHE A 123 -13.05 7.35 13.49
C PHE A 123 -12.67 6.18 14.41
N GLN A 124 -13.36 6.02 15.54
CA GLN A 124 -13.07 4.96 16.51
C GLN A 124 -13.05 3.55 15.88
N PRO A 125 -14.02 3.13 15.05
CA PRO A 125 -14.04 1.76 14.50
C PRO A 125 -13.05 1.52 13.36
N ILE A 126 -12.47 2.57 12.78
CA ILE A 126 -11.60 2.47 11.59
C ILE A 126 -10.16 2.90 11.83
N THR A 127 -9.81 3.26 13.06
CA THR A 127 -8.45 3.64 13.45
C THR A 127 -8.00 2.91 14.69
N LYS A 128 -6.70 2.82 14.91
CA LYS A 128 -6.10 2.20 16.11
C LYS A 128 -6.20 3.07 17.36
N TYR A 129 -6.33 4.36 17.15
CA TYR A 129 -6.44 5.36 18.22
C TYR A 129 -7.33 6.48 17.71
N SER A 130 -8.31 6.86 18.51
CA SER A 130 -9.19 8.00 18.21
C SER A 130 -9.46 8.78 19.49
N ALA A 131 -9.14 10.07 19.49
CA ALA A 131 -9.31 10.94 20.66
C ALA A 131 -9.69 12.35 20.27
N GLU A 132 -10.37 13.06 21.19
CA GLU A 132 -10.59 14.51 21.11
C GLU A 132 -9.88 15.20 22.26
N ILE A 133 -9.06 16.22 21.95
CA ILE A 133 -8.27 16.97 22.92
C ILE A 133 -9.18 17.95 23.66
N GLN A 134 -9.33 17.78 24.98
CA GLN A 134 -10.16 18.64 25.82
C GLN A 134 -9.36 19.71 26.56
N ASP A 135 -8.08 19.48 26.82
CA ASP A 135 -7.18 20.40 27.53
C ASP A 135 -6.01 20.79 26.62
N PRO A 136 -5.80 22.11 26.38
CA PRO A 136 -4.69 22.59 25.57
C PRO A 136 -3.30 22.10 26.03
N GLU A 137 -3.10 21.90 27.34
CA GLU A 137 -1.81 21.44 27.89
C GLU A 137 -1.52 19.97 27.50
N THR A 138 -2.52 19.19 27.07
CA THR A 138 -2.35 17.78 26.67
C THR A 138 -2.09 17.58 25.18
N ILE A 139 -2.02 18.65 24.37
CA ILE A 139 -1.84 18.55 22.89
C ILE A 139 -0.63 17.66 22.57
N SER A 140 0.52 17.96 23.12
CA SER A 140 1.76 17.21 22.82
C SER A 140 1.71 15.76 23.31
N GLU A 141 1.06 15.50 24.43
CA GLU A 141 0.87 14.15 24.98
C GLU A 141 0.01 13.29 24.07
N VAL A 142 -1.13 13.83 23.62
CA VAL A 142 -2.07 13.10 22.75
C VAL A 142 -1.44 12.83 21.37
N ILE A 143 -0.71 13.81 20.80
CA ILE A 143 0.01 13.63 19.53
C ILE A 143 1.07 12.53 19.67
N ALA A 144 1.90 12.56 20.72
CA ALA A 144 2.94 11.56 20.93
C ALA A 144 2.35 10.13 21.08
N ASN A 145 1.24 9.99 21.81
CA ASN A 145 0.59 8.70 21.97
C ASN A 145 -0.07 8.22 20.66
N ALA A 146 -0.75 9.10 19.92
CA ALA A 146 -1.35 8.76 18.64
C ALA A 146 -0.28 8.33 17.61
N TYR A 147 0.84 9.05 17.55
CA TYR A 147 1.97 8.72 16.69
C TYR A 147 2.54 7.33 17.01
N ARG A 148 2.76 7.04 18.31
CA ARG A 148 3.22 5.71 18.75
C ARG A 148 2.22 4.60 18.45
N MET A 149 0.92 4.87 18.63
CA MET A 149 -0.13 3.88 18.32
C MET A 149 -0.18 3.57 16.82
N ALA A 150 -0.01 4.56 15.95
CA ALA A 150 0.06 4.33 14.51
C ALA A 150 1.20 3.38 14.13
N LYS A 151 2.36 3.49 14.80
CA LYS A 151 3.56 2.66 14.56
C LYS A 151 3.52 1.30 15.25
N SER A 152 2.74 1.12 16.30
CA SER A 152 2.69 -0.16 17.02
C SER A 152 2.19 -1.28 16.11
N SER A 153 2.66 -2.52 16.35
CA SER A 153 2.20 -3.70 15.61
C SER A 153 0.69 -3.96 15.86
N LYS A 154 -0.08 -4.33 14.91
CA LYS A 154 -0.09 -4.03 13.48
C LYS A 154 -0.14 -2.51 13.24
N LYS A 155 0.67 -1.96 12.36
CA LYS A 155 0.63 -0.52 12.04
C LYS A 155 -0.73 -0.12 11.44
N GLY A 156 -1.05 1.17 11.47
CA GLY A 156 -2.32 1.68 10.93
C GLY A 156 -2.58 3.14 11.30
N ALA A 157 -3.76 3.65 11.02
CA ALA A 157 -4.10 5.04 11.27
C ALA A 157 -4.43 5.34 12.75
N SER A 158 -4.06 6.53 13.18
CA SER A 158 -4.51 7.18 14.42
C SER A 158 -5.20 8.50 14.08
N PHE A 159 -6.20 8.88 14.85
CA PHE A 159 -7.00 10.09 14.62
C PHE A 159 -7.06 10.97 15.88
N ILE A 160 -6.93 12.28 15.68
CA ILE A 160 -7.06 13.29 16.72
C ILE A 160 -8.03 14.37 16.26
N SER A 161 -9.03 14.70 17.10
CA SER A 161 -9.89 15.86 16.96
C SER A 161 -9.42 16.97 17.88
N ILE A 162 -9.27 18.20 17.37
CA ILE A 162 -8.82 19.34 18.17
C ILE A 162 -9.84 20.47 18.05
N PRO A 163 -10.57 20.81 19.16
CA PRO A 163 -11.48 21.95 19.17
C PRO A 163 -10.76 23.28 18.91
N GLN A 164 -11.44 24.17 18.16
CA GLN A 164 -10.88 25.48 17.78
C GLN A 164 -10.37 26.27 18.98
N ASP A 165 -11.14 26.31 20.07
CA ASP A 165 -10.75 27.02 21.29
C ASP A 165 -9.55 26.38 22.03
N VAL A 166 -9.23 25.12 21.74
CA VAL A 166 -8.01 24.44 22.20
C VAL A 166 -6.81 24.82 21.31
N VAL A 167 -7.02 24.89 19.99
CA VAL A 167 -6.00 25.36 19.03
C VAL A 167 -5.56 26.78 19.35
N ASP A 168 -6.52 27.66 19.68
CA ASP A 168 -6.29 29.10 19.95
C ASP A 168 -5.84 29.37 21.39
N ALA A 169 -5.88 28.40 22.29
CA ALA A 169 -5.58 28.60 23.70
C ALA A 169 -4.08 28.80 23.94
N PRO A 170 -3.70 29.60 24.97
CA PRO A 170 -2.32 29.66 25.44
C PRO A 170 -1.93 28.34 26.11
N VAL A 171 -0.73 27.84 25.78
CA VAL A 171 -0.15 26.60 26.32
C VAL A 171 1.17 26.93 27.01
N GLN A 172 1.38 26.38 28.20
CA GLN A 172 2.64 26.43 28.94
C GLN A 172 3.38 25.10 28.79
N GLY A 173 4.67 25.13 28.76
CA GLY A 173 5.47 23.91 28.75
C GLY A 173 6.04 23.48 27.41
N ASN A 174 6.92 22.52 27.50
CA ASN A 174 7.67 22.01 26.37
C ASN A 174 6.92 20.82 25.72
N VAL A 175 7.04 20.71 24.42
CA VAL A 175 6.55 19.52 23.72
C VAL A 175 7.30 18.26 24.15
N ILE A 176 6.57 17.15 24.21
CA ILE A 176 7.13 15.84 24.54
C ILE A 176 8.09 15.42 23.41
N LYS A 177 9.27 14.99 23.80
CA LYS A 177 10.24 14.41 22.87
C LYS A 177 9.84 12.98 22.54
N PRO A 178 9.93 12.56 21.25
CA PRO A 178 9.65 11.19 20.89
C PRO A 178 10.56 10.22 21.64
N LEU A 179 9.99 9.09 22.03
CA LEU A 179 10.75 7.99 22.59
C LEU A 179 11.16 7.05 21.46
N SER A 180 12.32 6.41 21.62
CA SER A 180 12.68 5.30 20.73
C SER A 180 11.64 4.19 20.80
N ASP A 181 11.36 3.57 19.65
CA ASP A 181 10.45 2.44 19.61
C ASP A 181 10.96 1.28 20.48
N PRO A 182 10.05 0.56 21.17
CA PRO A 182 10.43 -0.64 21.89
C PRO A 182 11.04 -1.67 20.93
N LYS A 183 12.18 -2.24 21.28
CA LYS A 183 12.79 -3.31 20.48
C LYS A 183 12.20 -4.64 20.92
N LEU A 184 11.60 -5.37 19.99
CA LEU A 184 11.25 -6.76 20.19
C LEU A 184 12.53 -7.61 20.10
N GLY A 185 12.63 -8.64 20.95
CA GLY A 185 13.63 -9.68 20.75
C GLY A 185 13.20 -10.65 19.63
N SER A 186 14.10 -11.54 19.23
CA SER A 186 13.73 -12.67 18.37
C SER A 186 12.72 -13.57 19.06
N ALA A 187 12.04 -14.43 18.32
CA ALA A 187 11.31 -15.57 18.87
C ALA A 187 12.21 -16.45 19.73
N SER A 188 11.62 -17.31 20.56
CA SER A 188 12.37 -18.14 21.49
C SER A 188 13.30 -19.12 20.76
N ALA A 189 14.43 -19.47 21.39
CA ALA A 189 15.36 -20.45 20.82
C ALA A 189 14.70 -21.83 20.60
N ASP A 190 13.70 -22.20 21.41
CA ASP A 190 12.93 -23.43 21.23
C ASP A 190 12.06 -23.39 19.98
N ASP A 191 11.41 -22.28 19.71
CA ASP A 191 10.60 -22.10 18.52
C ASP A 191 11.44 -22.09 17.25
N ILE A 192 12.61 -21.44 17.29
CA ILE A 192 13.56 -21.45 16.17
C ILE A 192 14.06 -22.87 15.88
N ARG A 193 14.45 -23.63 16.92
CA ARG A 193 14.85 -25.04 16.74
C ARG A 193 13.72 -25.87 16.16
N TYR A 194 12.51 -25.71 16.70
CA TYR A 194 11.33 -26.41 16.21
C TYR A 194 11.10 -26.15 14.72
N LEU A 195 11.10 -24.88 14.28
CA LEU A 195 10.93 -24.54 12.87
C LEU A 195 12.06 -25.11 12.01
N ALA A 196 13.31 -25.00 12.47
CA ALA A 196 14.45 -25.56 11.73
C ALA A 196 14.35 -27.09 11.56
N GLU A 197 13.82 -27.83 12.53
CA GLU A 197 13.54 -29.26 12.42
C GLU A 197 12.42 -29.54 11.42
N ARG A 198 11.32 -28.77 11.47
CA ARG A 198 10.20 -28.92 10.54
C ARG A 198 10.61 -28.66 9.09
N ILE A 199 11.46 -27.63 8.85
CA ILE A 199 12.00 -27.35 7.51
C ILE A 199 12.83 -28.54 6.99
N ARG A 200 13.67 -29.14 7.84
CA ARG A 200 14.51 -30.31 7.43
C ARG A 200 13.66 -31.55 7.13
N GLU A 201 12.52 -31.73 7.80
CA GLU A 201 11.64 -32.89 7.63
C GLU A 201 10.68 -32.70 6.44
N ALA A 202 10.37 -31.47 6.06
CA ALA A 202 9.43 -31.15 5.00
C ALA A 202 9.99 -31.56 3.63
N LYS A 203 9.10 -32.05 2.77
CA LYS A 203 9.44 -32.43 1.38
C LYS A 203 9.41 -31.24 0.45
N LEU A 204 8.53 -30.29 0.73
CA LEU A 204 8.34 -29.07 -0.06
C LEU A 204 7.94 -27.90 0.87
N PRO A 205 8.87 -27.39 1.70
CA PRO A 205 8.63 -26.21 2.50
C PRO A 205 8.59 -24.96 1.61
N VAL A 206 7.62 -24.06 1.87
CA VAL A 206 7.39 -22.84 1.08
C VAL A 206 7.30 -21.64 2.02
N LEU A 207 7.93 -20.52 1.64
CA LEU A 207 7.75 -19.24 2.30
C LEU A 207 6.56 -18.50 1.67
N LEU A 208 5.58 -18.12 2.47
CA LEU A 208 4.52 -17.18 2.11
C LEU A 208 4.82 -15.84 2.79
N VAL A 209 5.23 -14.84 1.99
CA VAL A 209 5.61 -13.53 2.52
C VAL A 209 4.48 -12.53 2.34
N GLY A 210 4.06 -11.90 3.43
CA GLY A 210 3.05 -10.86 3.45
C GLY A 210 3.60 -9.46 3.74
N MET A 211 2.69 -8.50 3.86
CA MET A 211 3.01 -7.06 3.95
C MET A 211 3.95 -6.69 5.10
N ARG A 212 3.87 -7.37 6.27
CA ARG A 212 4.77 -7.09 7.39
C ARG A 212 6.18 -7.66 7.20
N GLY A 213 6.34 -8.62 6.29
CA GLY A 213 7.64 -9.15 5.86
C GLY A 213 8.32 -8.31 4.76
N SER A 214 7.67 -7.25 4.27
CA SER A 214 8.11 -6.48 3.09
C SER A 214 8.79 -5.13 3.42
N SER A 215 9.18 -4.87 4.65
CA SER A 215 10.05 -3.72 4.91
C SER A 215 11.49 -4.04 4.53
N GLU A 216 12.32 -3.02 4.40
CA GLU A 216 13.72 -3.20 4.01
C GLU A 216 14.48 -4.18 4.93
N LYS A 217 14.27 -4.06 6.24
CA LYS A 217 14.94 -4.89 7.25
C LYS A 217 14.51 -6.36 7.17
N GLU A 218 13.21 -6.62 7.10
CA GLU A 218 12.66 -7.98 7.00
C GLU A 218 13.02 -8.62 5.66
N THR A 219 12.95 -7.84 4.57
CA THR A 219 13.36 -8.29 3.23
C THR A 219 14.81 -8.75 3.19
N LEU A 220 15.72 -8.03 3.85
CA LEU A 220 17.13 -8.43 3.92
C LEU A 220 17.27 -9.80 4.61
N GLY A 221 16.59 -10.03 5.72
CA GLY A 221 16.58 -11.31 6.42
C GLY A 221 16.00 -12.45 5.57
N ILE A 222 14.90 -12.19 4.84
CA ILE A 222 14.30 -13.17 3.91
C ILE A 222 15.26 -13.51 2.78
N ARG A 223 15.89 -12.51 2.15
CA ARG A 223 16.90 -12.73 1.08
C ARG A 223 18.09 -13.56 1.55
N GLN A 224 18.57 -13.32 2.78
CA GLN A 224 19.65 -14.12 3.37
C GLN A 224 19.20 -15.57 3.61
N LEU A 225 17.99 -15.78 4.13
CA LEU A 225 17.42 -17.10 4.32
C LEU A 225 17.31 -17.84 2.98
N VAL A 226 16.69 -17.22 1.98
CA VAL A 226 16.49 -17.82 0.65
C VAL A 226 17.84 -18.10 -0.04
N GLY A 227 18.78 -17.16 0.00
CA GLY A 227 20.10 -17.33 -0.59
C GLY A 227 20.91 -18.48 0.03
N LYS A 228 20.70 -18.76 1.33
CA LYS A 228 21.32 -19.89 2.01
C LYS A 228 20.62 -21.24 1.75
N THR A 229 19.29 -21.23 1.79
CA THR A 229 18.48 -22.45 1.85
C THR A 229 17.87 -22.89 0.53
N ALA A 230 17.78 -21.97 -0.44
CA ALA A 230 17.07 -22.16 -1.71
C ALA A 230 15.56 -22.46 -1.56
N LEU A 231 14.94 -22.03 -0.46
CA LEU A 231 13.51 -22.20 -0.25
C LEU A 231 12.70 -21.43 -1.30
N PRO A 232 11.63 -22.04 -1.86
CA PRO A 232 10.73 -21.33 -2.78
C PRO A 232 9.88 -20.30 -2.03
N VAL A 233 9.60 -19.18 -2.70
CA VAL A 233 8.88 -18.04 -2.14
C VAL A 233 7.66 -17.70 -2.97
N VAL A 234 6.55 -17.50 -2.29
CA VAL A 234 5.33 -16.89 -2.80
C VAL A 234 5.13 -15.55 -2.08
N GLU A 235 4.94 -14.49 -2.84
CA GLU A 235 4.64 -13.15 -2.31
C GLU A 235 3.14 -12.91 -2.30
N THR A 236 2.62 -12.18 -1.30
CA THR A 236 1.35 -11.48 -1.47
C THR A 236 1.55 -10.27 -2.39
N PHE A 237 0.46 -9.63 -2.82
CA PHE A 237 0.60 -8.42 -3.65
C PHE A 237 1.34 -7.29 -2.92
N GLN A 238 1.12 -7.13 -1.61
CA GLN A 238 1.80 -6.09 -0.82
C GLN A 238 3.24 -6.46 -0.41
N ALA A 239 3.63 -7.72 -0.60
CA ALA A 239 5.01 -8.15 -0.42
C ALA A 239 5.87 -8.05 -1.70
N ALA A 240 5.33 -7.43 -2.76
CA ALA A 240 6.03 -7.29 -4.03
C ALA A 240 7.42 -6.65 -3.86
N GLY A 241 8.43 -7.28 -4.45
CA GLY A 241 9.82 -6.82 -4.42
C GLY A 241 10.68 -7.39 -3.28
N VAL A 242 10.14 -8.29 -2.47
CA VAL A 242 10.95 -9.00 -1.46
C VAL A 242 12.03 -9.85 -2.13
N ILE A 243 11.72 -10.49 -3.24
CA ILE A 243 12.71 -11.29 -3.99
C ILE A 243 13.45 -10.43 -5.01
N SER A 244 14.77 -10.33 -4.85
CA SER A 244 15.66 -9.59 -5.75
C SER A 244 15.93 -10.34 -7.08
N ARG A 245 16.58 -9.65 -8.05
CA ARG A 245 16.95 -10.25 -9.35
C ARG A 245 17.83 -11.49 -9.20
N GLU A 246 18.77 -11.48 -8.26
CA GLU A 246 19.70 -12.59 -8.03
C GLU A 246 18.99 -13.82 -7.47
N LEU A 247 17.84 -13.63 -6.82
CA LEU A 247 17.04 -14.70 -6.23
C LEU A 247 15.81 -15.06 -7.05
N GLU A 248 15.66 -14.55 -8.26
CA GLU A 248 14.48 -14.74 -9.14
C GLU A 248 14.12 -16.22 -9.33
N ALA A 249 15.11 -17.12 -9.35
CA ALA A 249 14.88 -18.57 -9.44
C ALA A 249 14.08 -19.15 -8.27
N HIS A 250 13.94 -18.42 -7.16
CA HIS A 250 13.19 -18.82 -5.97
C HIS A 250 11.81 -18.16 -5.88
N PHE A 251 11.46 -17.27 -6.81
CA PHE A 251 10.17 -16.62 -6.88
C PHE A 251 9.15 -17.47 -7.64
N PHE A 252 8.00 -17.76 -7.02
CA PHE A 252 6.94 -18.58 -7.61
C PHE A 252 5.63 -17.82 -7.82
N GLY A 253 5.69 -16.52 -7.95
CA GLY A 253 4.53 -15.66 -8.24
C GLY A 253 3.96 -14.99 -7.00
N ARG A 254 2.94 -14.18 -7.25
CA ARG A 254 2.17 -13.49 -6.22
C ARG A 254 0.77 -14.02 -6.12
N VAL A 255 0.25 -14.04 -4.90
CA VAL A 255 -1.13 -14.39 -4.58
C VAL A 255 -1.83 -13.20 -3.94
N GLY A 256 -3.14 -13.05 -4.16
CA GLY A 256 -3.91 -11.92 -3.62
C GLY A 256 -5.32 -11.81 -4.19
N LEU A 257 -5.55 -12.26 -5.41
CA LEU A 257 -6.88 -12.25 -6.03
C LEU A 257 -6.93 -13.32 -7.13
N PHE A 258 -8.01 -14.11 -7.20
CA PHE A 258 -8.20 -15.25 -8.10
C PHE A 258 -7.19 -16.39 -7.90
N ARG A 259 -7.69 -17.57 -7.53
CA ARG A 259 -6.93 -18.75 -7.08
C ARG A 259 -6.36 -19.60 -8.22
N ASN A 260 -5.58 -19.04 -9.09
CA ASN A 260 -5.10 -19.79 -10.27
C ASN A 260 -3.66 -19.45 -10.68
N GLN A 261 -2.87 -18.99 -9.72
CA GLN A 261 -1.49 -18.62 -9.97
C GLN A 261 -0.54 -19.77 -9.64
N PRO A 262 0.67 -19.82 -10.23
CA PRO A 262 1.71 -20.77 -9.82
C PRO A 262 1.98 -20.77 -8.32
N GLY A 263 1.89 -19.59 -7.67
CA GLY A 263 1.96 -19.47 -6.21
C GLY A 263 0.86 -20.24 -5.47
N ASP A 264 -0.38 -20.18 -5.96
CA ASP A 264 -1.50 -20.94 -5.39
C ASP A 264 -1.27 -22.46 -5.52
N MET A 265 -0.79 -22.90 -6.69
CA MET A 265 -0.47 -24.31 -6.95
C MET A 265 0.65 -24.80 -6.07
N LEU A 266 1.67 -23.95 -5.83
CA LEU A 266 2.78 -24.28 -4.94
C LEU A 266 2.33 -24.38 -3.49
N LEU A 267 1.58 -23.41 -2.98
CA LEU A 267 1.03 -23.44 -1.62
C LEU A 267 0.13 -24.65 -1.39
N LYS A 268 -0.71 -25.00 -2.34
CA LYS A 268 -1.60 -26.17 -2.25
C LYS A 268 -0.81 -27.48 -2.18
N ARG A 269 0.34 -27.60 -2.84
CA ARG A 269 1.17 -28.82 -2.83
C ARG A 269 2.18 -28.86 -1.69
N SER A 270 2.40 -27.74 -1.02
CA SER A 270 3.34 -27.63 0.09
C SER A 270 2.91 -28.49 1.29
N ASP A 271 3.86 -29.19 1.91
CA ASP A 271 3.64 -29.89 3.16
C ASP A 271 4.02 -29.05 4.40
N LEU A 272 4.61 -27.87 4.18
CA LEU A 272 4.90 -26.89 5.22
C LEU A 272 4.88 -25.47 4.63
N VAL A 273 3.95 -24.62 5.07
CA VAL A 273 3.90 -23.21 4.74
C VAL A 273 4.45 -22.39 5.91
N ILE A 274 5.48 -21.60 5.65
CA ILE A 274 6.08 -20.66 6.60
C ILE A 274 5.57 -19.27 6.22
N ALA A 275 4.59 -18.79 6.98
CA ALA A 275 3.97 -17.48 6.75
C ALA A 275 4.77 -16.40 7.50
N ILE A 276 5.40 -15.48 6.75
CA ILE A 276 6.27 -14.43 7.28
C ILE A 276 5.58 -13.08 7.12
N GLY A 277 5.22 -12.44 8.23
CA GLY A 277 4.54 -11.16 8.20
C GLY A 277 3.24 -11.15 7.39
N TYR A 278 2.58 -12.28 7.28
CA TYR A 278 1.36 -12.49 6.51
C TYR A 278 0.13 -12.00 7.27
N ASP A 279 -0.76 -11.31 6.56
CA ASP A 279 -2.06 -10.91 7.08
C ASP A 279 -3.18 -11.48 6.19
N PRO A 280 -4.19 -12.16 6.76
CA PRO A 280 -5.29 -12.74 5.98
C PRO A 280 -6.09 -11.72 5.17
N ILE A 281 -6.06 -10.43 5.52
CA ILE A 281 -6.70 -9.38 4.74
C ILE A 281 -6.11 -9.22 3.33
N GLU A 282 -4.87 -9.65 3.11
CA GLU A 282 -4.22 -9.60 1.80
C GLU A 282 -4.71 -10.74 0.89
N TYR A 283 -4.87 -11.92 1.44
CA TYR A 283 -5.29 -13.12 0.74
C TYR A 283 -5.71 -14.18 1.75
N GLU A 284 -6.98 -14.42 1.90
CA GLU A 284 -7.55 -15.31 2.93
C GLU A 284 -7.04 -16.75 2.83
N ALA A 285 -6.72 -17.35 3.97
CA ALA A 285 -6.18 -18.71 4.03
C ALA A 285 -7.09 -19.76 3.38
N ARG A 286 -8.42 -19.54 3.37
CA ARG A 286 -9.37 -20.42 2.63
C ARG A 286 -9.04 -20.57 1.15
N ASN A 287 -8.33 -19.61 0.55
CA ASN A 287 -7.98 -19.62 -0.86
C ASN A 287 -6.82 -20.57 -1.16
N TRP A 288 -5.83 -20.68 -0.28
CA TRP A 288 -4.65 -21.51 -0.50
C TRP A 288 -4.59 -22.78 0.38
N ASN A 289 -5.37 -22.84 1.47
CA ASN A 289 -5.48 -23.98 2.38
C ASN A 289 -6.93 -24.48 2.49
N ALA A 290 -7.63 -24.62 1.36
CA ALA A 290 -9.03 -25.02 1.30
C ALA A 290 -9.28 -26.42 1.94
N GLU A 291 -8.33 -27.32 1.77
CA GLU A 291 -8.40 -28.71 2.30
C GLU A 291 -8.07 -28.80 3.80
N LYS A 292 -7.53 -27.72 4.39
CA LYS A 292 -7.13 -27.63 5.82
C LYS A 292 -6.06 -28.64 6.22
N ASP A 293 -5.21 -29.04 5.31
CA ASP A 293 -4.17 -30.05 5.51
C ASP A 293 -2.75 -29.46 5.51
N ALA A 294 -2.58 -28.19 5.17
CA ALA A 294 -1.29 -27.52 5.23
C ALA A 294 -0.83 -27.37 6.69
N ARG A 295 0.41 -27.77 6.96
CA ARG A 295 1.09 -27.42 8.21
C ARG A 295 1.56 -25.98 8.09
N ILE A 296 1.16 -25.13 9.02
CA ILE A 296 1.44 -23.70 8.99
C ILE A 296 2.29 -23.31 10.18
N ILE A 297 3.38 -22.60 9.95
CA ILE A 297 4.18 -21.97 11.00
C ILE A 297 4.27 -20.48 10.67
N VAL A 298 4.02 -19.63 11.66
CA VAL A 298 4.01 -18.18 11.51
C VAL A 298 5.27 -17.56 12.10
N ILE A 299 5.87 -16.60 11.39
CA ILE A 299 6.90 -15.70 11.90
C ILE A 299 6.36 -14.28 11.80
N ASP A 300 6.07 -13.64 12.93
CA ASP A 300 5.46 -12.32 12.95
C ASP A 300 5.76 -11.56 14.25
N GLU A 301 5.45 -10.26 14.28
CA GLU A 301 5.48 -9.42 15.48
C GLU A 301 4.21 -9.52 16.32
N ALA A 302 3.13 -10.05 15.75
CA ALA A 302 1.83 -10.21 16.39
C ALA A 302 1.28 -11.62 16.15
N PRO A 303 0.45 -12.15 17.06
CA PRO A 303 -0.26 -13.41 16.84
C PRO A 303 -1.12 -13.36 15.58
N ALA A 304 -1.21 -14.49 14.89
CA ALA A 304 -2.06 -14.65 13.72
C ALA A 304 -3.54 -14.56 14.09
N GLU A 305 -4.34 -14.07 13.17
CA GLU A 305 -5.79 -14.23 13.26
C GLU A 305 -6.16 -15.67 12.89
N ILE A 306 -6.94 -16.31 13.75
CA ILE A 306 -7.24 -17.74 13.64
C ILE A 306 -8.62 -17.92 13.01
N ASP A 307 -8.69 -18.78 11.98
CA ASP A 307 -9.94 -19.25 11.39
C ASP A 307 -9.87 -20.77 11.07
N PRO A 308 -10.94 -21.40 10.51
CA PRO A 308 -10.89 -22.83 10.18
C PRO A 308 -9.80 -23.22 9.16
N PHE A 309 -9.23 -22.29 8.41
CA PHE A 309 -8.22 -22.51 7.38
C PHE A 309 -6.84 -22.00 7.82
N MET A 310 -6.77 -21.14 8.84
CA MET A 310 -5.55 -20.58 9.41
C MET A 310 -5.40 -21.05 10.86
N GLN A 311 -4.79 -22.21 11.04
CA GLN A 311 -4.51 -22.81 12.34
C GLN A 311 -3.03 -23.14 12.45
N PRO A 312 -2.18 -22.17 12.83
CA PRO A 312 -0.75 -22.39 12.94
C PRO A 312 -0.41 -23.51 13.94
N GLU A 313 0.46 -24.41 13.52
CA GLU A 313 1.05 -25.43 14.41
C GLU A 313 1.96 -24.77 15.47
N ARG A 314 2.62 -23.66 15.07
CA ARG A 314 3.49 -22.86 15.92
C ARG A 314 3.53 -21.42 15.42
N GLU A 315 3.64 -20.49 16.35
CA GLU A 315 3.83 -19.08 16.07
C GLU A 315 5.15 -18.61 16.70
N LEU A 316 6.04 -18.08 15.86
CA LEU A 316 7.31 -17.48 16.25
C LEU A 316 7.10 -15.97 16.37
N ILE A 317 6.68 -15.52 17.55
CA ILE A 317 6.35 -14.11 17.78
C ILE A 317 7.58 -13.37 18.29
N GLY A 318 7.96 -12.30 17.58
CA GLY A 318 9.11 -11.46 17.90
C GLY A 318 9.49 -10.56 16.71
N ASP A 319 10.64 -9.92 16.79
CA ASP A 319 11.21 -9.21 15.66
C ASP A 319 11.49 -10.19 14.51
N ILE A 320 10.84 -9.96 13.38
CA ILE A 320 10.90 -10.88 12.22
C ILE A 320 12.34 -11.03 11.74
N SER A 321 13.06 -9.92 11.53
CA SER A 321 14.44 -9.93 11.04
C SER A 321 15.39 -10.67 12.00
N ALA A 322 15.32 -10.37 13.30
CA ALA A 322 16.15 -11.05 14.30
C ALA A 322 15.83 -12.56 14.40
N THR A 323 14.56 -12.93 14.20
CA THR A 323 14.12 -14.35 14.17
C THR A 323 14.67 -15.05 12.91
N LEU A 324 14.60 -14.39 11.76
CA LEU A 324 15.15 -14.90 10.49
C LEU A 324 16.67 -15.05 10.53
N ASP A 325 17.40 -14.14 11.16
CA ASP A 325 18.86 -14.23 11.31
C ASP A 325 19.26 -15.49 12.09
N LEU A 326 18.60 -15.75 13.21
CA LEU A 326 18.87 -16.94 14.02
C LEU A 326 18.43 -18.23 13.32
N LEU A 327 17.30 -18.22 12.63
CA LEU A 327 16.83 -19.34 11.84
C LEU A 327 17.83 -19.65 10.71
N THR A 328 18.25 -18.65 9.98
CA THR A 328 19.24 -18.77 8.90
C THR A 328 20.55 -19.35 9.41
N GLY A 329 20.99 -18.91 10.60
CA GLY A 329 22.18 -19.46 11.26
C GLY A 329 22.10 -20.96 11.57
N SER A 330 20.89 -21.49 11.79
CA SER A 330 20.63 -22.90 12.20
C SER A 330 20.32 -23.86 11.04
N LEU A 331 20.19 -23.34 9.80
CA LEU A 331 19.83 -24.13 8.62
C LEU A 331 21.04 -24.37 7.70
N GLU A 332 20.99 -25.43 6.92
CA GLU A 332 21.84 -25.74 5.79
C GLU A 332 21.02 -25.68 4.50
N PRO A 333 21.66 -25.69 3.31
CA PRO A 333 20.94 -25.75 2.04
C PRO A 333 19.94 -26.90 2.01
N GLN A 334 18.70 -26.62 1.60
CA GLN A 334 17.65 -27.63 1.57
C GLN A 334 17.83 -28.57 0.39
N GLN A 335 17.67 -29.87 0.65
CA GLN A 335 17.62 -30.88 -0.41
C GLN A 335 16.17 -31.26 -0.63
N VAL A 336 15.56 -30.72 -1.68
CA VAL A 336 14.22 -31.16 -2.11
C VAL A 336 14.32 -32.42 -2.96
N SER A 337 13.26 -33.25 -2.92
CA SER A 337 13.19 -34.47 -3.72
C SER A 337 13.22 -34.17 -5.24
N GLU A 338 13.57 -35.14 -6.07
CA GLU A 338 13.55 -34.95 -7.53
C GLU A 338 12.14 -34.58 -8.03
N ASP A 339 11.09 -35.23 -7.52
CA ASP A 339 9.69 -34.88 -7.82
C ASP A 339 9.37 -33.40 -7.50
N ALA A 340 9.88 -32.89 -6.38
CA ALA A 340 9.70 -31.48 -6.01
C ALA A 340 10.46 -30.55 -6.95
N LYS A 341 11.69 -30.91 -7.37
CA LYS A 341 12.47 -30.13 -8.34
C LYS A 341 11.78 -30.06 -9.71
N GLU A 342 11.28 -31.20 -10.20
CA GLU A 342 10.56 -31.25 -11.48
C GLU A 342 9.28 -30.39 -11.41
N TYR A 343 8.56 -30.45 -10.29
CA TYR A 343 7.38 -29.63 -10.09
C TYR A 343 7.71 -28.14 -10.03
N LEU A 344 8.72 -27.75 -9.25
CA LEU A 344 9.17 -26.34 -9.19
C LEU A 344 9.60 -25.84 -10.57
N ALA A 345 10.33 -26.66 -11.35
CA ALA A 345 10.70 -26.34 -12.72
C ALA A 345 9.48 -26.14 -13.63
N SER A 346 8.43 -26.94 -13.47
CA SER A 346 7.19 -26.77 -14.24
C SER A 346 6.47 -25.47 -13.91
N LEU A 347 6.43 -25.04 -12.65
CA LEU A 347 5.85 -23.76 -12.23
C LEU A 347 6.68 -22.57 -12.74
N GLN A 348 8.00 -22.67 -12.76
CA GLN A 348 8.88 -21.64 -13.34
C GLN A 348 8.66 -21.50 -14.84
N ALA A 349 8.50 -22.60 -15.55
CA ALA A 349 8.15 -22.58 -16.97
C ALA A 349 6.81 -21.88 -17.21
N GLU A 350 5.78 -22.20 -16.43
CA GLU A 350 4.47 -21.54 -16.48
C GLU A 350 4.56 -20.03 -16.21
N LEU A 351 5.35 -19.61 -15.19
CA LEU A 351 5.58 -18.19 -14.93
C LEU A 351 6.20 -17.47 -16.13
N THR A 352 7.11 -18.13 -16.86
CA THR A 352 7.75 -17.56 -18.04
C THR A 352 6.81 -17.52 -19.24
N GLU A 353 6.08 -18.60 -19.49
CA GLU A 353 5.17 -18.72 -20.64
C GLU A 353 4.00 -17.75 -20.58
N ARG A 354 3.43 -17.51 -19.41
CA ARG A 354 2.30 -16.61 -19.22
C ARG A 354 2.60 -15.14 -19.52
N ASP A 355 3.89 -14.74 -19.45
CA ASP A 355 4.33 -13.37 -19.71
C ASP A 355 4.58 -13.11 -21.20
N ILE A 356 4.48 -14.15 -22.04
CA ILE A 356 4.61 -14.06 -23.50
C ILE A 356 3.30 -13.53 -24.08
N VAL A 357 3.39 -12.47 -24.87
CA VAL A 357 2.24 -11.94 -25.63
C VAL A 357 1.83 -12.94 -26.69
N GLN A 358 0.75 -13.67 -26.44
CA GLN A 358 0.21 -14.65 -27.39
C GLN A 358 -0.75 -14.02 -28.41
N SER A 359 -1.46 -12.95 -28.00
CA SER A 359 -2.36 -12.18 -28.86
C SER A 359 -2.01 -10.69 -28.76
N LYS A 360 -1.78 -10.05 -29.90
CA LYS A 360 -1.64 -8.59 -29.94
C LYS A 360 -2.99 -7.91 -29.82
N GLY A 361 -3.02 -6.71 -29.28
CA GLY A 361 -4.19 -5.84 -29.32
C GLY A 361 -4.65 -5.59 -30.78
N GLU A 362 -5.88 -5.12 -30.97
CA GLU A 362 -6.34 -4.64 -32.26
C GLU A 362 -5.60 -3.35 -32.67
N ALA A 363 -5.63 -3.03 -33.95
CA ALA A 363 -4.97 -1.81 -34.44
C ALA A 363 -5.48 -0.56 -33.66
N GLY A 364 -4.58 0.12 -32.99
CA GLY A 364 -4.88 1.31 -32.18
C GLY A 364 -5.26 1.04 -30.72
N ILE A 365 -5.23 -0.20 -30.27
CA ILE A 365 -5.54 -0.63 -28.89
C ILE A 365 -4.49 -1.64 -28.43
N LEU A 366 -3.91 -1.45 -27.23
CA LEU A 366 -2.86 -2.32 -26.70
C LEU A 366 -3.43 -3.44 -25.83
N HIS A 367 -2.83 -4.62 -25.91
CA HIS A 367 -3.09 -5.70 -24.96
C HIS A 367 -2.36 -5.41 -23.61
N PRO A 368 -2.91 -5.77 -22.44
CA PRO A 368 -2.26 -5.58 -21.13
C PRO A 368 -0.79 -6.02 -21.07
N LEU A 369 -0.45 -7.20 -21.61
CA LEU A 369 0.92 -7.70 -21.63
C LEU A 369 1.87 -6.88 -22.54
N GLU A 370 1.36 -6.25 -23.60
CA GLU A 370 2.17 -5.34 -24.41
C GLU A 370 2.59 -4.12 -23.59
N VAL A 371 1.66 -3.55 -22.80
CA VAL A 371 1.95 -2.43 -21.93
C VAL A 371 2.91 -2.84 -20.81
N ILE A 372 2.64 -3.96 -20.14
CA ILE A 372 3.48 -4.45 -19.04
C ILE A 372 4.90 -4.75 -19.52
N ASN A 373 5.06 -5.48 -20.63
CA ASN A 373 6.38 -5.85 -21.13
C ASN A 373 7.16 -4.62 -21.60
N THR A 374 6.49 -3.62 -22.17
CA THR A 374 7.12 -2.36 -22.54
C THR A 374 7.61 -1.61 -21.29
N LEU A 375 6.78 -1.50 -20.25
CA LEU A 375 7.18 -0.88 -18.98
C LEU A 375 8.28 -1.71 -18.29
N GLN A 376 8.17 -3.04 -18.27
CA GLN A 376 9.15 -3.94 -17.66
C GLN A 376 10.54 -3.80 -18.30
N SER A 377 10.61 -3.52 -19.59
CA SER A 377 11.89 -3.28 -20.29
C SER A 377 12.63 -2.04 -19.82
N LYS A 378 11.94 -1.12 -19.14
CA LYS A 378 12.49 0.15 -18.62
C LYS A 378 12.69 0.12 -17.11
N VAL A 379 12.32 -0.98 -16.42
CA VAL A 379 12.32 -1.03 -14.95
C VAL A 379 13.75 -1.01 -14.40
N THR A 380 14.02 -0.10 -13.49
CA THR A 380 15.20 -0.05 -12.63
C THR A 380 14.84 -0.56 -11.22
N ASP A 381 15.82 -0.95 -10.42
CA ASP A 381 15.52 -1.48 -9.07
C ASP A 381 14.97 -0.40 -8.14
N ASP A 382 15.36 0.86 -8.37
CA ASP A 382 14.88 2.03 -7.62
C ASP A 382 13.59 2.66 -8.17
N MET A 383 13.06 2.18 -9.30
CA MET A 383 11.78 2.65 -9.84
C MET A 383 10.64 2.32 -8.88
N THR A 384 9.80 3.31 -8.56
CA THR A 384 8.58 3.09 -7.80
C THR A 384 7.36 3.09 -8.72
N VAL A 385 6.54 2.03 -8.61
CA VAL A 385 5.29 1.88 -9.37
C VAL A 385 4.11 1.81 -8.41
N THR A 386 3.15 2.72 -8.57
CA THR A 386 1.89 2.70 -7.82
C THR A 386 0.76 2.24 -8.71
N VAL A 387 -0.07 1.33 -8.22
CA VAL A 387 -1.11 0.70 -9.04
C VAL A 387 -2.47 0.86 -8.38
N ASP A 388 -3.42 1.42 -9.14
CA ASP A 388 -4.81 1.55 -8.74
C ASP A 388 -5.56 0.21 -8.86
N VAL A 389 -6.79 0.15 -8.36
CA VAL A 389 -7.64 -1.04 -8.41
C VAL A 389 -8.48 -1.09 -9.68
N GLY A 390 -8.54 -2.25 -10.33
CA GLY A 390 -9.24 -2.49 -11.59
C GLY A 390 -8.66 -3.70 -12.31
N SER A 391 -9.04 -3.95 -13.56
CA SER A 391 -8.47 -5.05 -14.36
C SER A 391 -6.95 -4.94 -14.50
N HIS A 392 -6.44 -3.73 -14.72
CA HIS A 392 -4.99 -3.44 -14.76
C HIS A 392 -4.26 -3.88 -13.49
N TYR A 393 -4.90 -3.80 -12.32
CA TYR A 393 -4.35 -4.25 -11.05
C TYR A 393 -3.99 -5.75 -11.07
N ILE A 394 -4.89 -6.59 -11.59
CA ILE A 394 -4.67 -8.04 -11.67
C ILE A 394 -3.52 -8.33 -12.63
N TRP A 395 -3.52 -7.68 -13.81
CA TRP A 395 -2.46 -7.82 -14.79
C TRP A 395 -1.11 -7.40 -14.23
N MET A 396 -1.01 -6.22 -13.61
CA MET A 396 0.22 -5.73 -13.01
C MET A 396 0.70 -6.62 -11.87
N ALA A 397 -0.18 -7.06 -10.96
CA ALA A 397 0.18 -7.91 -9.84
C ALA A 397 0.74 -9.27 -10.28
N ARG A 398 0.22 -9.82 -11.39
CA ARG A 398 0.63 -11.12 -11.91
C ARG A 398 1.90 -11.08 -12.74
N HIS A 399 2.09 -10.04 -13.55
CA HIS A 399 3.05 -10.03 -14.65
C HIS A 399 4.18 -9.02 -14.49
N PHE A 400 3.97 -7.92 -13.75
CA PHE A 400 5.01 -6.92 -13.55
C PHE A 400 5.94 -7.29 -12.39
N ARG A 401 7.25 -7.20 -12.58
CA ARG A 401 8.28 -7.50 -11.57
C ARG A 401 8.91 -6.21 -11.05
N SER A 402 8.95 -6.10 -9.72
CA SER A 402 9.78 -5.15 -8.96
C SER A 402 10.74 -5.95 -8.10
N TYR A 403 11.92 -5.41 -7.81
CA TYR A 403 13.02 -6.15 -7.20
C TYR A 403 13.49 -5.53 -5.89
N GLU A 404 12.87 -4.42 -5.47
CA GLU A 404 13.11 -3.82 -4.18
C GLU A 404 11.81 -3.67 -3.38
N PRO A 405 11.87 -3.82 -2.04
CA PRO A 405 10.68 -3.76 -1.20
C PRO A 405 10.06 -2.37 -1.25
N ARG A 406 8.73 -2.31 -1.26
CA ARG A 406 7.95 -1.07 -1.26
C ARG A 406 8.22 -0.17 -2.48
N HIS A 407 8.59 -0.77 -3.61
CA HIS A 407 8.72 -0.14 -4.92
C HIS A 407 7.59 -0.52 -5.90
N LEU A 408 6.74 -1.48 -5.56
CA LEU A 408 5.51 -1.78 -6.28
C LEU A 408 4.36 -1.81 -5.27
N LEU A 409 3.47 -0.81 -5.35
CA LEU A 409 2.46 -0.55 -4.34
C LEU A 409 1.07 -0.90 -4.85
N PHE A 410 0.38 -1.76 -4.11
CA PHE A 410 -1.00 -2.18 -4.35
C PHE A 410 -1.90 -1.90 -3.15
N SER A 411 -3.17 -1.53 -3.37
CA SER A 411 -4.22 -1.55 -2.35
C SER A 411 -4.91 -2.92 -2.38
N ASN A 412 -4.48 -3.85 -1.54
CA ASN A 412 -5.03 -5.22 -1.55
C ASN A 412 -6.02 -5.49 -0.40
N GLY A 413 -5.83 -4.89 0.76
CA GLY A 413 -6.71 -5.11 1.91
C GLY A 413 -8.11 -4.54 1.72
N MET A 414 -8.21 -3.29 1.23
CA MET A 414 -9.50 -2.62 0.99
C MET A 414 -9.84 -2.47 -0.48
N GLN A 415 -8.90 -2.72 -1.38
CA GLN A 415 -9.07 -2.56 -2.83
C GLN A 415 -9.67 -1.20 -3.21
N THR A 416 -9.07 -0.13 -2.68
CA THR A 416 -9.58 1.22 -2.79
C THR A 416 -9.19 1.87 -4.11
N LEU A 417 -10.19 2.38 -4.86
CA LEU A 417 -9.95 3.11 -6.11
C LEU A 417 -9.42 4.53 -5.82
N GLY A 418 -8.63 5.04 -6.75
CA GLY A 418 -8.11 6.42 -6.72
C GLY A 418 -6.83 6.59 -5.91
N VAL A 419 -6.18 5.52 -5.48
CA VAL A 419 -4.97 5.59 -4.65
C VAL A 419 -3.69 5.86 -5.47
N ALA A 420 -3.63 5.45 -6.73
CA ALA A 420 -2.38 5.41 -7.49
C ALA A 420 -1.72 6.78 -7.65
N LEU A 421 -2.44 7.80 -8.11
CA LEU A 421 -1.89 9.15 -8.28
C LEU A 421 -1.48 9.81 -6.94
N PRO A 422 -2.30 9.80 -5.88
CA PRO A 422 -1.88 10.27 -4.55
C PRO A 422 -0.64 9.57 -4.00
N TRP A 423 -0.53 8.24 -4.17
CA TRP A 423 0.66 7.49 -3.75
C TRP A 423 1.90 7.85 -4.57
N ALA A 424 1.74 8.07 -5.89
CA ALA A 424 2.84 8.52 -6.74
C ALA A 424 3.33 9.92 -6.35
N ILE A 425 2.43 10.82 -5.97
CA ILE A 425 2.78 12.16 -5.45
C ILE A 425 3.68 12.01 -4.21
N SER A 426 3.28 11.17 -3.25
CA SER A 426 4.08 10.93 -2.06
C SER A 426 5.40 10.22 -2.34
N ALA A 427 5.39 9.23 -3.25
CA ALA A 427 6.62 8.56 -3.67
C ALA A 427 7.62 9.55 -4.30
N ALA A 428 7.14 10.48 -5.15
CA ALA A 428 7.99 11.51 -5.76
C ALA A 428 8.56 12.51 -4.73
N LEU A 429 7.85 12.77 -3.63
CA LEU A 429 8.35 13.61 -2.54
C LEU A 429 9.47 12.94 -1.74
N VAL A 430 9.32 11.65 -1.41
CA VAL A 430 10.31 10.93 -0.57
C VAL A 430 11.41 10.24 -1.37
N ARG A 431 11.24 10.07 -2.68
CA ARG A 431 12.21 9.48 -3.61
C ARG A 431 12.47 10.40 -4.82
N PRO A 432 12.91 11.65 -4.62
CA PRO A 432 12.90 12.69 -5.67
C PRO A 432 13.84 12.42 -6.84
N ASN A 433 14.80 11.50 -6.69
CA ASN A 433 15.81 11.20 -7.71
C ASN A 433 15.58 9.85 -8.41
N THR A 434 14.42 9.25 -8.24
CA THR A 434 14.06 7.98 -8.84
C THR A 434 12.91 8.14 -9.84
N GLN A 435 12.72 7.16 -10.71
CA GLN A 435 11.59 7.15 -11.62
C GLN A 435 10.32 6.73 -10.87
N ILE A 436 9.27 7.54 -10.97
CA ILE A 436 7.96 7.26 -10.39
C ILE A 436 6.96 7.03 -11.52
N VAL A 437 6.41 5.84 -11.54
CA VAL A 437 5.35 5.45 -12.47
C VAL A 437 4.06 5.20 -11.68
N SER A 438 2.95 5.63 -12.21
CA SER A 438 1.62 5.38 -11.64
C SER A 438 0.73 4.74 -12.70
N VAL A 439 -0.04 3.75 -12.34
CA VAL A 439 -0.92 3.01 -13.27
C VAL A 439 -2.34 3.01 -12.72
N SER A 440 -3.29 3.48 -13.50
CA SER A 440 -4.71 3.42 -13.16
C SER A 440 -5.55 3.04 -14.38
N GLY A 441 -6.76 2.52 -14.15
CA GLY A 441 -7.81 2.58 -15.15
C GLY A 441 -8.36 4.01 -15.25
N ASP A 442 -9.07 4.30 -16.32
CA ASP A 442 -9.74 5.57 -16.53
C ASP A 442 -10.74 5.91 -15.42
N GLY A 443 -11.53 4.94 -14.97
CA GLY A 443 -12.43 5.09 -13.84
C GLY A 443 -11.71 5.37 -12.53
N GLY A 444 -10.65 4.63 -12.20
CA GLY A 444 -9.85 4.82 -10.99
C GLY A 444 -9.14 6.17 -10.96
N PHE A 445 -8.58 6.59 -12.10
CA PHE A 445 -7.96 7.92 -12.22
C PHE A 445 -8.92 9.05 -11.84
N LEU A 446 -10.18 8.98 -12.31
CA LEU A 446 -11.17 10.02 -12.06
C LEU A 446 -11.57 10.19 -10.58
N PHE A 447 -11.25 9.22 -9.69
CA PHE A 447 -11.45 9.38 -8.24
C PHE A 447 -10.48 10.38 -7.59
N SER A 448 -9.29 10.58 -8.18
CA SER A 448 -8.25 11.45 -7.64
C SER A 448 -7.63 12.40 -8.68
N ALA A 449 -8.19 12.47 -9.87
CA ALA A 449 -7.67 13.21 -11.01
C ALA A 449 -7.39 14.69 -10.72
N GLN A 450 -8.15 15.33 -9.83
CA GLN A 450 -7.97 16.73 -9.42
C GLN A 450 -6.64 16.98 -8.72
N ASP A 451 -6.01 15.98 -8.11
CA ASP A 451 -4.68 16.12 -7.50
C ASP A 451 -3.52 16.11 -8.51
N LEU A 452 -3.83 15.99 -9.81
CA LEU A 452 -2.87 16.35 -10.86
C LEU A 452 -2.40 17.82 -10.70
N GLU A 453 -3.28 18.72 -10.21
CA GLU A 453 -2.88 20.08 -9.85
C GLU A 453 -1.79 20.09 -8.78
N THR A 454 -1.91 19.25 -7.76
CA THR A 454 -0.89 19.15 -6.72
C THR A 454 0.46 18.69 -7.29
N ALA A 455 0.45 17.68 -8.16
CA ALA A 455 1.66 17.20 -8.82
C ALA A 455 2.31 18.27 -9.71
N VAL A 456 1.51 19.02 -10.48
CA VAL A 456 1.98 20.12 -11.34
C VAL A 456 2.56 21.26 -10.51
N ARG A 457 1.82 21.73 -9.49
CA ARG A 457 2.26 22.83 -8.61
C ARG A 457 3.56 22.50 -7.88
N LYS A 458 3.75 21.23 -7.49
CA LYS A 458 4.98 20.75 -6.83
C LYS A 458 6.06 20.31 -7.83
N LYS A 459 5.80 20.36 -9.14
CA LYS A 459 6.72 19.97 -10.21
C LYS A 459 7.27 18.55 -10.01
N LEU A 460 6.39 17.62 -9.65
CA LEU A 460 6.79 16.24 -9.37
C LEU A 460 6.94 15.45 -10.67
N ASN A 461 8.06 14.78 -10.83
CA ASN A 461 8.32 13.93 -11.99
C ASN A 461 7.61 12.59 -11.82
N ILE A 462 6.41 12.49 -12.41
CA ILE A 462 5.55 11.31 -12.35
C ILE A 462 5.11 10.97 -13.77
N VAL A 463 5.29 9.74 -14.20
CA VAL A 463 4.68 9.22 -15.42
C VAL A 463 3.46 8.39 -15.05
N HIS A 464 2.27 8.91 -15.33
CA HIS A 464 1.00 8.26 -15.01
C HIS A 464 0.37 7.64 -16.25
N LEU A 465 0.21 6.32 -16.25
CA LEU A 465 -0.40 5.52 -17.32
C LEU A 465 -1.88 5.34 -17.02
N ILE A 466 -2.75 5.78 -17.93
CA ILE A 466 -4.19 5.53 -17.84
C ILE A 466 -4.54 4.43 -18.85
N TRP A 467 -4.94 3.27 -18.34
CA TRP A 467 -5.47 2.16 -19.13
C TRP A 467 -6.95 2.41 -19.37
N ASN A 468 -7.27 2.85 -20.59
CA ASN A 468 -8.53 3.46 -20.96
C ASN A 468 -9.37 2.51 -21.81
N ASP A 469 -10.48 2.01 -21.26
CA ASP A 469 -11.47 1.20 -21.97
C ASP A 469 -12.92 1.74 -21.84
N GLY A 470 -13.13 2.81 -21.08
CA GLY A 470 -14.43 3.45 -20.87
C GLY A 470 -15.36 2.75 -19.89
N HIS A 471 -14.83 1.80 -19.09
CA HIS A 471 -15.63 0.96 -18.21
C HIS A 471 -14.99 0.72 -16.83
N TYR A 472 -15.80 0.43 -15.81
CA TYR A 472 -15.35 -0.27 -14.62
C TYR A 472 -15.14 -1.75 -14.96
N ASN A 473 -14.12 -2.03 -15.75
CA ASN A 473 -13.94 -3.32 -16.43
C ASN A 473 -13.84 -4.52 -15.48
N MET A 474 -13.19 -4.39 -14.33
CA MET A 474 -13.13 -5.49 -13.36
C MET A 474 -14.51 -5.88 -12.85
N VAL A 475 -15.40 -4.93 -12.63
CA VAL A 475 -16.79 -5.19 -12.25
C VAL A 475 -17.57 -5.74 -13.44
N GLU A 476 -17.36 -5.16 -14.63
CA GLU A 476 -18.02 -5.58 -15.87
C GLU A 476 -17.80 -7.07 -16.15
N PHE A 477 -16.54 -7.53 -16.16
CA PHE A 477 -16.29 -8.94 -16.49
C PHE A 477 -16.81 -9.89 -15.40
N GLN A 478 -16.72 -9.52 -14.12
CA GLN A 478 -17.29 -10.31 -13.03
C GLN A 478 -18.83 -10.43 -13.15
N GLU A 479 -19.51 -9.32 -13.46
CA GLU A 479 -20.95 -9.33 -13.68
C GLU A 479 -21.34 -10.16 -14.92
N LYS A 480 -20.59 -10.05 -16.02
CA LYS A 480 -20.78 -10.87 -17.22
C LYS A 480 -20.64 -12.36 -16.92
N MET A 481 -19.63 -12.76 -16.14
CA MET A 481 -19.44 -14.15 -15.71
C MET A 481 -20.59 -14.64 -14.82
N LYS A 482 -21.05 -13.81 -13.88
CA LYS A 482 -22.08 -14.18 -12.90
C LYS A 482 -23.50 -14.07 -13.42
N TYR A 483 -23.80 -12.99 -14.14
CA TYR A 483 -25.15 -12.64 -14.57
C TYR A 483 -25.34 -12.67 -16.09
N GLN A 484 -24.27 -12.92 -16.85
CA GLN A 484 -24.23 -12.87 -18.32
C GLN A 484 -24.63 -11.49 -18.89
N ARG A 485 -24.50 -10.46 -18.08
CA ARG A 485 -24.71 -9.06 -18.44
C ARG A 485 -23.99 -8.16 -17.43
N ALA A 486 -23.66 -6.94 -17.84
CA ALA A 486 -23.15 -5.90 -16.97
C ALA A 486 -24.21 -4.80 -16.72
N SER A 487 -24.04 -4.02 -15.65
CA SER A 487 -24.94 -2.95 -15.27
C SER A 487 -24.21 -1.86 -14.51
N GLY A 488 -24.34 -0.59 -14.95
CA GLY A 488 -23.77 0.57 -14.26
C GLY A 488 -22.26 0.70 -14.35
N VAL A 489 -21.64 0.07 -15.35
CA VAL A 489 -20.18 0.02 -15.52
C VAL A 489 -19.67 0.97 -16.59
N ASP A 490 -20.52 1.45 -17.49
CA ASP A 490 -20.16 2.33 -18.60
C ASP A 490 -20.11 3.79 -18.14
N PHE A 491 -19.20 4.56 -18.67
CA PHE A 491 -19.17 6.01 -18.50
C PHE A 491 -18.73 6.73 -19.79
N GLY A 492 -18.98 8.05 -19.85
CA GLY A 492 -18.73 8.86 -21.02
C GLY A 492 -17.23 9.00 -21.33
N PRO A 493 -16.86 9.22 -22.60
CA PRO A 493 -15.48 9.36 -23.01
C PRO A 493 -14.84 10.63 -22.40
N VAL A 494 -13.64 10.48 -21.89
CA VAL A 494 -12.79 11.58 -21.40
C VAL A 494 -11.55 11.67 -22.26
N ASP A 495 -11.21 12.89 -22.72
CA ASP A 495 -9.94 13.16 -23.40
C ASP A 495 -8.87 13.44 -22.35
N PHE A 496 -8.15 12.42 -21.91
CA PHE A 496 -7.15 12.53 -20.85
C PHE A 496 -5.92 13.36 -21.27
N VAL A 497 -5.61 13.45 -22.56
CA VAL A 497 -4.56 14.31 -23.07
C VAL A 497 -4.92 15.77 -22.83
N LYS A 498 -6.12 16.20 -23.24
CA LYS A 498 -6.59 17.56 -22.97
C LYS A 498 -6.79 17.82 -21.49
N TYR A 499 -7.21 16.82 -20.72
CA TYR A 499 -7.32 16.93 -19.28
C TYR A 499 -5.97 17.26 -18.65
N ALA A 500 -4.91 16.53 -19.01
CA ALA A 500 -3.56 16.79 -18.54
C ALA A 500 -3.08 18.22 -18.90
N GLU A 501 -3.26 18.62 -20.17
CA GLU A 501 -2.89 19.95 -20.66
C GLU A 501 -3.64 21.08 -19.94
N ALA A 502 -4.92 20.87 -19.60
CA ALA A 502 -5.73 21.84 -18.85
C ALA A 502 -5.19 22.12 -17.44
N PHE A 503 -4.49 21.14 -16.83
CA PHE A 503 -3.81 21.28 -15.54
C PHE A 503 -2.35 21.78 -15.68
N GLY A 504 -1.83 21.90 -16.90
CA GLY A 504 -0.43 22.26 -17.17
C GLY A 504 0.53 21.06 -17.09
N ALA A 505 0.02 19.85 -17.08
CA ALA A 505 0.79 18.62 -17.25
C ALA A 505 0.94 18.30 -18.74
N LYS A 506 1.86 17.41 -19.08
CA LYS A 506 1.99 16.90 -20.44
C LYS A 506 1.05 15.72 -20.63
N GLY A 507 0.29 15.71 -21.74
CA GLY A 507 -0.56 14.62 -22.16
C GLY A 507 -0.03 13.95 -23.42
N ILE A 508 0.01 12.63 -23.46
CA ILE A 508 0.42 11.82 -24.62
C ILE A 508 -0.60 10.68 -24.79
N ARG A 509 -0.99 10.38 -26.02
CA ARG A 509 -1.74 9.16 -26.33
C ARG A 509 -0.81 8.15 -26.99
N ALA A 510 -0.84 6.90 -26.52
CA ALA A 510 -0.08 5.82 -27.10
C ALA A 510 -1.02 4.68 -27.52
N THR A 511 -1.01 4.35 -28.81
CA THR A 511 -1.91 3.35 -29.45
C THR A 511 -1.15 2.17 -30.05
N SER A 512 0.17 2.15 -29.91
CA SER A 512 1.06 1.05 -30.28
C SER A 512 2.22 0.91 -29.30
N VAL A 513 2.90 -0.22 -29.34
CA VAL A 513 4.09 -0.48 -28.50
C VAL A 513 5.17 0.58 -28.78
N GLU A 514 5.42 0.90 -30.03
CA GLU A 514 6.44 1.88 -30.43
C GLU A 514 6.10 3.32 -29.95
N GLU A 515 4.81 3.68 -29.95
CA GLU A 515 4.35 4.94 -29.38
C GLU A 515 4.47 4.96 -27.88
N LEU A 516 4.15 3.85 -27.19
CA LEU A 516 4.29 3.72 -25.76
C LEU A 516 5.75 3.79 -25.32
N GLU A 517 6.68 3.12 -26.02
CA GLU A 517 8.11 3.22 -25.74
C GLU A 517 8.60 4.67 -25.79
N LYS A 518 8.24 5.40 -26.86
CA LYS A 518 8.57 6.81 -27.01
C LYS A 518 7.93 7.68 -25.94
N ALA A 519 6.66 7.42 -25.61
CA ALA A 519 5.94 8.17 -24.57
C ALA A 519 6.57 7.98 -23.18
N LEU A 520 7.02 6.77 -22.85
CA LEU A 520 7.74 6.50 -21.60
C LEU A 520 9.11 7.22 -21.58
N GLU A 521 9.89 7.15 -22.66
CA GLU A 521 11.19 7.84 -22.75
C GLU A 521 11.02 9.35 -22.64
N GLU A 522 10.02 9.91 -23.33
CA GLU A 522 9.68 11.33 -23.25
C GLU A 522 9.17 11.70 -21.86
N GLY A 523 8.34 10.85 -21.25
CA GLY A 523 7.81 11.02 -19.90
C GLY A 523 8.92 11.07 -18.84
N PHE A 524 9.87 10.15 -18.90
CA PHE A 524 11.00 10.12 -17.96
C PHE A 524 11.98 11.30 -18.14
N ALA A 525 12.02 11.91 -19.32
CA ALA A 525 12.84 13.08 -19.62
C ALA A 525 12.13 14.42 -19.35
N THR A 526 10.84 14.42 -19.08
CA THR A 526 10.03 15.63 -18.88
C THR A 526 10.07 16.06 -17.42
N GLU A 527 10.29 17.35 -17.16
CA GLU A 527 10.10 17.93 -15.83
C GLU A 527 8.60 18.10 -15.54
N GLY A 528 8.15 17.59 -14.39
CA GLY A 528 6.74 17.59 -13.99
C GLY A 528 5.97 16.34 -14.42
N PRO A 529 4.66 16.29 -14.12
CA PRO A 529 3.85 15.10 -14.37
C PRO A 529 3.50 14.95 -15.86
N VAL A 530 3.52 13.69 -16.32
CA VAL A 530 3.12 13.29 -17.67
C VAL A 530 2.00 12.25 -17.56
N ILE A 531 0.91 12.48 -18.29
CA ILE A 531 -0.19 11.53 -18.42
C ILE A 531 -0.06 10.82 -19.77
N ILE A 532 -0.01 9.51 -19.76
CA ILE A 532 -0.03 8.67 -20.98
C ILE A 532 -1.37 7.94 -21.03
N ASP A 533 -2.22 8.31 -21.98
CA ASP A 533 -3.53 7.71 -22.25
C ASP A 533 -3.36 6.52 -23.19
N ILE A 534 -3.69 5.32 -22.72
CA ILE A 534 -3.46 4.06 -23.43
C ILE A 534 -4.80 3.34 -23.62
N PRO A 535 -5.37 3.32 -24.84
CA PRO A 535 -6.51 2.46 -25.14
C PRO A 535 -6.15 0.99 -24.92
N ILE A 536 -6.94 0.27 -24.11
CA ILE A 536 -6.67 -1.11 -23.68
C ILE A 536 -7.72 -2.10 -24.19
N ASP A 537 -7.23 -3.26 -24.61
CA ASP A 537 -8.04 -4.42 -24.98
C ASP A 537 -8.04 -5.47 -23.87
N TYR A 538 -9.12 -5.53 -23.12
CA TYR A 538 -9.31 -6.48 -22.03
C TYR A 538 -10.04 -7.78 -22.45
N ARG A 539 -10.07 -8.15 -23.75
CA ARG A 539 -10.75 -9.38 -24.22
C ARG A 539 -10.28 -10.66 -23.50
N ASP A 540 -9.03 -10.70 -23.06
CA ASP A 540 -8.46 -11.86 -22.36
C ASP A 540 -8.75 -11.86 -20.84
N ASN A 541 -9.51 -10.88 -20.32
CA ASN A 541 -9.93 -10.86 -18.91
C ASN A 541 -10.82 -12.06 -18.55
N GLU A 542 -11.62 -12.59 -19.48
CA GLU A 542 -12.42 -13.79 -19.24
C GLU A 542 -11.52 -14.99 -18.89
N LYS A 543 -10.34 -15.10 -19.51
CA LYS A 543 -9.35 -16.15 -19.20
C LYS A 543 -8.77 -16.03 -17.80
N LEU A 544 -8.69 -14.81 -17.24
CA LEU A 544 -8.26 -14.61 -15.85
C LEU A 544 -9.23 -15.26 -14.87
N GLY A 545 -10.52 -15.36 -15.25
CA GLY A 545 -11.60 -15.91 -14.44
C GLY A 545 -11.96 -17.36 -14.71
N GLU A 546 -11.50 -17.98 -15.80
CA GLU A 546 -11.91 -19.34 -16.20
C GLU A 546 -11.63 -20.43 -15.15
N THR A 547 -10.69 -20.19 -14.25
CA THR A 547 -10.31 -21.09 -13.16
C THR A 547 -10.86 -20.67 -11.80
N ILE A 548 -11.66 -19.59 -11.75
CA ILE A 548 -12.29 -19.13 -10.51
C ILE A 548 -13.44 -20.07 -10.15
N LEU A 549 -13.44 -20.54 -8.91
CA LEU A 549 -14.59 -21.31 -8.41
C LEU A 549 -15.80 -20.39 -8.27
N PRO A 550 -17.01 -20.83 -8.69
CA PRO A 550 -18.21 -19.99 -8.74
C PRO A 550 -18.62 -19.33 -7.42
N ASP A 551 -18.21 -19.91 -6.29
CA ASP A 551 -18.47 -19.41 -4.94
C ASP A 551 -17.51 -18.31 -4.46
N GLN A 552 -16.60 -17.87 -5.31
CA GLN A 552 -15.58 -16.86 -4.98
C GLN A 552 -15.84 -15.48 -5.59
N PHE A 553 -16.92 -15.30 -6.30
CA PHE A 553 -17.42 -13.98 -6.69
C PHE A 553 -18.12 -13.36 -5.47
N TYR A 554 -17.51 -12.33 -4.92
CA TYR A 554 -18.11 -11.51 -3.86
C TYR A 554 -19.24 -10.66 -4.39
#